data_d37c1ee14ac193a56646fa6f2a0a7d2a
#
_entry.id   d37c1ee14ac193a56646fa6f2a0a7d2a
#
_cell.length_a   1.000
_cell.length_b   1.000
_cell.length_c   1.000
_cell.angle_alpha   90.00
_cell.angle_beta   90.00
_cell.angle_gamma   90.00
#
_symmetry.space_group_name_H-M   'P 1'
#
loop_
_entity.id
_entity.type
_entity.pdbx_description
1 polymer ?
#
loop_
_entity_poly.entity_id
_entity_poly.type
_entity_poly.pdbx_seq_one_letter_code
_entity_poly.pdbx_strand_id
1 'polypeptide(L)'
;NQRIGGESVMAKKATRESYGAALVKYGENPNIVVLDADLSKSTKTEMFKKAYPERFINMGIAESNMMCVAAGLAASGKIAFASTFAMFAAGRAFEQVRNSIGYTKLNVKIGATHAGISVGEDGASHQCLEDIALMRSIPNMVVINPADDIEAMQAVKAAIDHDGPVYMRFGRLAVEDVNSEDYKFELGKGVQLKDGKDATIIATGLMVGMALEAAKMLEEEGISARVINIHTIKPIDEEIITKAAKETGAIVTAEEHYIMGGLGSAV
;
A
#
# COMPACT_ATOMS: atom_id res chain seq x y z
N ASN A 1 11.90 -24.96 -4.16
CA ASN A 1 11.54 -25.64 -2.90
C ASN A 1 12.66 -26.58 -2.49
N GLN A 2 13.63 -26.09 -1.70
CA GLN A 2 14.56 -26.97 -0.99
C GLN A 2 14.08 -27.07 0.46
N ARG A 3 13.62 -28.25 0.84
CA ARG A 3 13.35 -28.59 2.24
C ARG A 3 14.69 -28.85 2.93
N ILE A 4 15.06 -27.97 3.84
CA ILE A 4 16.10 -28.21 4.82
C ILE A 4 15.45 -28.08 6.19
N GLY A 5 15.23 -29.23 6.88
CA GLY A 5 14.74 -29.27 8.26
C GLY A 5 13.38 -28.63 8.49
N GLY A 6 12.29 -29.39 8.27
CA GLY A 6 10.98 -29.30 8.96
C GLY A 6 10.19 -27.99 9.01
N GLU A 7 10.75 -26.84 8.74
CA GLU A 7 10.06 -25.54 8.66
C GLU A 7 10.00 -25.08 7.20
N SER A 8 8.79 -24.84 6.72
CA SER A 8 8.56 -24.17 5.44
C SER A 8 9.07 -22.73 5.58
N VAL A 9 10.26 -22.45 5.05
CA VAL A 9 10.70 -21.05 4.90
C VAL A 9 9.72 -20.38 3.95
N MET A 10 8.81 -19.56 4.47
CA MET A 10 7.93 -18.73 3.65
C MET A 10 8.79 -17.79 2.80
N ALA A 11 8.52 -17.74 1.52
CA ALA A 11 9.28 -16.90 0.59
C ALA A 11 8.99 -15.44 0.89
N LYS A 12 10.04 -14.67 1.26
CA LYS A 12 9.91 -13.22 1.44
C LYS A 12 9.80 -12.53 0.09
N LYS A 13 8.86 -11.62 -0.05
CA LYS A 13 8.64 -10.86 -1.27
C LYS A 13 8.35 -9.39 -0.97
N ALA A 14 8.92 -8.48 -1.77
CA ALA A 14 8.62 -7.06 -1.63
C ALA A 14 7.25 -6.74 -2.23
N THR A 15 6.42 -5.96 -1.54
CA THR A 15 5.06 -5.64 -2.02
C THR A 15 5.06 -4.89 -3.36
N ARG A 16 6.13 -4.17 -3.71
CA ARG A 16 6.31 -3.61 -5.06
C ARG A 16 6.42 -4.68 -6.17
N GLU A 17 6.97 -5.87 -5.85
CA GLU A 17 7.05 -6.99 -6.81
C GLU A 17 5.67 -7.61 -7.03
N SER A 18 4.88 -7.68 -5.97
CA SER A 18 3.48 -8.08 -6.02
C SER A 18 2.65 -7.12 -6.85
N TYR A 19 2.90 -5.80 -6.70
CA TYR A 19 2.30 -4.77 -7.55
C TYR A 19 2.57 -5.01 -9.03
N GLY A 20 3.84 -5.19 -9.42
CA GLY A 20 4.21 -5.49 -10.82
C GLY A 20 3.56 -6.77 -11.35
N ALA A 21 3.53 -7.84 -10.53
CA ALA A 21 2.88 -9.10 -10.89
C ALA A 21 1.36 -8.94 -11.03
N ALA A 22 0.72 -8.17 -10.14
CA ALA A 22 -0.71 -7.89 -10.20
C ALA A 22 -1.09 -7.11 -11.46
N LEU A 23 -0.30 -6.12 -11.87
CA LEU A 23 -0.50 -5.38 -13.12
C LEU A 23 -0.50 -6.33 -14.33
N VAL A 24 0.41 -7.30 -14.38
CA VAL A 24 0.43 -8.32 -15.44
C VAL A 24 -0.81 -9.19 -15.39
N LYS A 25 -1.13 -9.73 -14.20
CA LYS A 25 -2.27 -10.64 -13.99
C LYS A 25 -3.59 -10.02 -14.41
N TYR A 26 -3.83 -8.76 -14.04
CA TYR A 26 -5.09 -8.07 -14.33
C TYR A 26 -5.03 -7.24 -15.63
N GLY A 27 -3.87 -7.18 -16.28
CA GLY A 27 -3.63 -6.46 -17.52
C GLY A 27 -4.39 -7.01 -18.73
N GLU A 28 -5.05 -8.18 -18.62
CA GLU A 28 -5.99 -8.67 -19.63
C GLU A 28 -7.16 -7.69 -19.87
N ASN A 29 -7.51 -6.86 -18.87
CA ASN A 29 -8.47 -5.78 -19.04
C ASN A 29 -7.90 -4.70 -19.97
N PRO A 30 -8.47 -4.49 -21.20
CA PRO A 30 -7.92 -3.56 -22.19
C PRO A 30 -8.05 -2.08 -21.80
N ASN A 31 -8.80 -1.78 -20.75
CA ASN A 31 -8.94 -0.42 -20.23
C ASN A 31 -7.79 -0.02 -19.29
N ILE A 32 -6.97 -0.96 -18.84
CA ILE A 32 -5.81 -0.66 -17.99
C ILE A 32 -4.68 -0.10 -18.84
N VAL A 33 -4.20 1.09 -18.46
CA VAL A 33 -3.00 1.74 -19.00
C VAL A 33 -2.06 2.04 -17.84
N VAL A 34 -0.77 1.77 -18.02
CA VAL A 34 0.25 1.97 -16.99
C VAL A 34 1.24 3.04 -17.44
N LEU A 35 1.39 4.07 -16.61
CA LEU A 35 2.37 5.14 -16.78
C LEU A 35 3.45 5.02 -15.71
N ASP A 36 4.69 5.36 -16.08
CA ASP A 36 5.83 5.33 -15.16
C ASP A 36 6.76 6.51 -15.42
N ALA A 37 7.32 7.07 -14.34
CA ALA A 37 8.22 8.22 -14.38
C ALA A 37 9.69 7.81 -14.49
N ASP A 38 10.01 6.94 -15.46
CA ASP A 38 11.36 6.43 -15.77
C ASP A 38 11.99 5.55 -14.66
N LEU A 39 11.16 4.93 -13.85
CA LEU A 39 11.56 4.07 -12.72
C LEU A 39 11.07 2.62 -12.86
N SER A 40 10.68 2.18 -14.08
CA SER A 40 9.94 0.94 -14.31
C SER A 40 10.61 -0.34 -13.77
N LYS A 41 11.93 -0.40 -13.71
CA LYS A 41 12.68 -1.51 -13.08
C LYS A 41 12.50 -1.52 -11.56
N SER A 42 12.49 -0.35 -10.94
CA SER A 42 12.36 -0.18 -9.49
C SER A 42 10.92 -0.35 -9.02
N THR A 43 9.97 0.25 -9.73
CA THR A 43 8.52 0.14 -9.47
C THR A 43 7.94 -1.21 -9.89
N LYS A 44 8.70 -2.00 -10.67
CA LYS A 44 8.29 -3.29 -11.27
C LYS A 44 7.24 -3.18 -12.38
N THR A 45 6.90 -1.99 -12.82
CA THR A 45 6.01 -1.78 -13.98
C THR A 45 6.62 -2.27 -15.30
N GLU A 46 7.95 -2.50 -15.34
CA GLU A 46 8.61 -3.19 -16.45
C GLU A 46 7.98 -4.56 -16.78
N MET A 47 7.40 -5.24 -15.79
CA MET A 47 6.69 -6.50 -15.99
C MET A 47 5.47 -6.29 -16.88
N PHE A 48 4.68 -5.24 -16.62
CA PHE A 48 3.54 -4.86 -17.46
C PHE A 48 3.99 -4.40 -18.84
N LYS A 49 5.05 -3.60 -18.93
CA LYS A 49 5.64 -3.16 -20.20
C LYS A 49 6.01 -4.34 -21.10
N LYS A 50 6.55 -5.43 -20.54
CA LYS A 50 6.90 -6.64 -21.29
C LYS A 50 5.67 -7.41 -21.78
N ALA A 51 4.60 -7.45 -20.98
CA ALA A 51 3.37 -8.19 -21.30
C ALA A 51 2.43 -7.39 -22.22
N TYR A 52 2.35 -6.08 -22.05
CA TYR A 52 1.40 -5.18 -22.72
C TYR A 52 2.08 -3.88 -23.18
N PRO A 53 3.07 -3.93 -24.07
CA PRO A 53 3.90 -2.76 -24.44
C PRO A 53 3.11 -1.59 -25.02
N GLU A 54 2.00 -1.87 -25.72
CA GLU A 54 1.12 -0.87 -26.35
C GLU A 54 0.30 -0.05 -25.34
N ARG A 55 0.21 -0.49 -24.09
CA ARG A 55 -0.52 0.18 -23.00
C ARG A 55 0.40 0.65 -21.87
N PHE A 56 1.70 0.63 -22.11
CA PHE A 56 2.70 1.17 -21.20
C PHE A 56 3.29 2.49 -21.74
N ILE A 57 3.32 3.52 -20.90
CA ILE A 57 3.81 4.85 -21.29
C ILE A 57 4.93 5.26 -20.30
N ASN A 58 6.16 5.38 -20.80
CA ASN A 58 7.22 6.01 -20.02
C ASN A 58 7.12 7.53 -20.19
N MET A 59 6.86 8.23 -19.09
CA MET A 59 6.67 9.68 -19.07
C MET A 59 7.98 10.46 -18.90
N GLY A 60 9.12 9.76 -18.73
CA GLY A 60 10.34 10.38 -18.27
C GLY A 60 10.28 10.84 -16.81
N ILE A 61 11.27 11.57 -16.35
CA ILE A 61 11.32 12.12 -14.98
C ILE A 61 10.42 13.37 -14.92
N ALA A 62 9.09 13.15 -14.96
CA ALA A 62 8.09 14.20 -15.08
C ALA A 62 6.78 13.81 -14.35
N GLU A 63 6.86 13.60 -13.04
CA GLU A 63 5.76 13.06 -12.23
C GLU A 63 4.51 13.92 -12.26
N SER A 64 4.66 15.24 -12.20
CA SER A 64 3.51 16.17 -12.31
C SER A 64 2.79 16.04 -13.65
N ASN A 65 3.54 15.94 -14.76
CA ASN A 65 2.98 15.67 -16.07
C ASN A 65 2.33 14.28 -16.16
N MET A 66 2.96 13.27 -15.57
CA MET A 66 2.41 11.91 -15.51
C MET A 66 1.03 11.88 -14.84
N MET A 67 0.86 12.58 -13.72
CA MET A 67 -0.42 12.64 -13.02
C MET A 67 -1.50 13.35 -13.86
N CYS A 68 -1.15 14.43 -14.60
CA CYS A 68 -2.08 15.09 -15.51
C CYS A 68 -2.47 14.18 -16.70
N VAL A 69 -1.51 13.47 -17.29
CA VAL A 69 -1.80 12.53 -18.39
C VAL A 69 -2.67 11.37 -17.90
N ALA A 70 -2.37 10.81 -16.71
CA ALA A 70 -3.19 9.79 -16.09
C ALA A 70 -4.63 10.26 -15.86
N ALA A 71 -4.81 11.49 -15.38
CA ALA A 71 -6.13 12.12 -15.24
C ALA A 71 -6.87 12.24 -16.59
N GLY A 72 -6.19 12.67 -17.66
CA GLY A 72 -6.76 12.75 -19.00
C GLY A 72 -7.18 11.39 -19.57
N LEU A 73 -6.37 10.34 -19.35
CA LEU A 73 -6.71 8.97 -19.74
C LEU A 73 -7.91 8.46 -18.95
N ALA A 74 -7.98 8.72 -17.64
CA ALA A 74 -9.11 8.35 -16.81
C ALA A 74 -10.40 9.09 -17.23
N ALA A 75 -10.32 10.37 -17.56
CA ALA A 75 -11.44 11.14 -18.11
C ALA A 75 -11.92 10.59 -19.46
N SER A 76 -11.06 9.87 -20.19
CA SER A 76 -11.39 9.18 -21.46
C SER A 76 -11.89 7.74 -21.24
N GLY A 77 -12.17 7.32 -19.99
CA GLY A 77 -12.72 6.01 -19.65
C GLY A 77 -11.68 4.91 -19.42
N LYS A 78 -10.39 5.25 -19.26
CA LYS A 78 -9.35 4.28 -18.94
C LYS A 78 -9.18 4.15 -17.41
N ILE A 79 -8.66 3.00 -16.99
CA ILE A 79 -8.15 2.77 -15.64
C ILE A 79 -6.64 3.06 -15.69
N ALA A 80 -6.26 4.27 -15.30
CA ALA A 80 -4.89 4.73 -15.43
C ALA A 80 -4.08 4.44 -14.16
N PHE A 81 -3.04 3.63 -14.27
CA PHE A 81 -2.04 3.42 -13.23
C PHE A 81 -0.88 4.39 -13.43
N ALA A 82 -0.57 5.24 -12.44
CA ALA A 82 0.55 6.15 -12.44
C ALA A 82 1.57 5.72 -11.39
N SER A 83 2.77 5.33 -11.83
CA SER A 83 3.76 4.66 -10.97
C SER A 83 5.06 5.45 -10.87
N THR A 84 5.49 5.70 -9.64
CA THR A 84 6.76 6.32 -9.28
C THR A 84 7.08 6.03 -7.81
N PHE A 85 8.15 6.59 -7.25
CA PHE A 85 8.40 6.50 -5.82
C PHE A 85 7.41 7.36 -5.03
N ALA A 86 7.11 6.92 -3.80
CA ALA A 86 6.14 7.60 -2.94
C ALA A 86 6.49 9.07 -2.71
N MET A 87 7.77 9.40 -2.50
CA MET A 87 8.22 10.78 -2.31
C MET A 87 7.88 11.66 -3.52
N PHE A 88 7.98 11.12 -4.73
CA PHE A 88 7.72 11.89 -5.94
C PHE A 88 6.24 11.95 -6.30
N ALA A 89 5.48 10.89 -6.02
CA ALA A 89 4.02 10.91 -6.17
C ALA A 89 3.36 11.86 -5.19
N ALA A 90 3.72 11.75 -3.90
CA ALA A 90 3.08 12.51 -2.82
C ALA A 90 3.67 13.92 -2.65
N GLY A 91 4.97 14.09 -2.84
CA GLY A 91 5.63 15.39 -2.68
C GLY A 91 5.60 16.21 -3.96
N ARG A 92 6.34 15.77 -4.99
CA ARG A 92 6.54 16.54 -6.23
C ARG A 92 5.27 16.79 -7.02
N ALA A 93 4.38 15.80 -7.10
CA ALA A 93 3.15 15.87 -7.89
C ALA A 93 1.87 16.10 -7.06
N PHE A 94 2.00 16.53 -5.79
CA PHE A 94 0.86 16.64 -4.87
C PHE A 94 -0.28 17.48 -5.40
N GLU A 95 0.03 18.64 -5.98
CA GLU A 95 -1.00 19.56 -6.51
C GLU A 95 -1.79 18.91 -7.64
N GLN A 96 -1.12 18.23 -8.58
CA GLN A 96 -1.78 17.54 -9.70
C GLN A 96 -2.63 16.35 -9.20
N VAL A 97 -2.12 15.60 -8.22
CA VAL A 97 -2.91 14.53 -7.58
C VAL A 97 -4.16 15.12 -6.92
N ARG A 98 -4.02 16.23 -6.18
CA ARG A 98 -5.13 16.90 -5.50
C ARG A 98 -6.17 17.44 -6.49
N ASN A 99 -5.75 18.23 -7.45
CA ASN A 99 -6.65 19.01 -8.31
C ASN A 99 -7.12 18.23 -9.54
N SER A 100 -6.20 17.52 -10.21
CA SER A 100 -6.53 16.81 -11.46
C SER A 100 -7.14 15.43 -11.21
N ILE A 101 -6.86 14.81 -10.08
CA ILE A 101 -7.31 13.43 -9.78
C ILE A 101 -8.33 13.39 -8.64
N GLY A 102 -7.97 13.89 -7.45
CA GLY A 102 -8.80 13.80 -6.26
C GLY A 102 -10.07 14.64 -6.33
N TYR A 103 -9.93 15.93 -6.68
CA TYR A 103 -11.05 16.86 -6.80
C TYR A 103 -12.06 16.41 -7.85
N THR A 104 -11.56 15.95 -8.99
CA THR A 104 -12.38 15.49 -10.12
C THR A 104 -12.89 14.05 -9.97
N LYS A 105 -12.45 13.34 -8.94
CA LYS A 105 -12.85 11.94 -8.67
C LYS A 105 -12.49 10.95 -9.78
N LEU A 106 -11.42 11.22 -10.53
CA LEU A 106 -11.05 10.40 -11.69
C LEU A 106 -10.47 9.04 -11.28
N ASN A 107 -10.71 8.05 -12.13
CA ASN A 107 -10.32 6.65 -11.92
C ASN A 107 -8.81 6.43 -12.16
N VAL A 108 -7.98 7.06 -11.35
CA VAL A 108 -6.52 6.93 -11.37
C VAL A 108 -6.04 6.13 -10.18
N LYS A 109 -5.14 5.18 -10.42
CA LYS A 109 -4.49 4.32 -9.44
C LYS A 109 -3.03 4.73 -9.32
N ILE A 110 -2.65 5.33 -8.20
CA ILE A 110 -1.27 5.74 -7.96
C ILE A 110 -0.53 4.59 -7.30
N GLY A 111 0.40 3.98 -8.03
CA GLY A 111 1.28 2.92 -7.53
C GLY A 111 2.56 3.51 -6.97
N ALA A 112 2.55 3.88 -5.70
CA ALA A 112 3.65 4.56 -5.02
C ALA A 112 4.57 3.54 -4.33
N THR A 113 5.77 3.34 -4.87
CA THR A 113 6.74 2.39 -4.33
C THR A 113 7.81 3.09 -3.49
N HIS A 114 8.66 2.32 -2.79
CA HIS A 114 9.76 2.87 -1.97
C HIS A 114 9.29 3.82 -0.88
N ALA A 115 8.13 3.56 -0.29
CA ALA A 115 7.61 4.34 0.81
C ALA A 115 8.27 3.96 2.15
N GLY A 116 8.24 4.87 3.10
CA GLY A 116 8.75 4.66 4.46
C GLY A 116 10.25 4.94 4.60
N ILE A 117 10.79 4.57 5.77
CA ILE A 117 12.20 4.75 6.11
C ILE A 117 13.08 3.63 5.55
N SER A 118 12.49 2.47 5.20
CA SER A 118 13.21 1.25 4.78
C SER A 118 13.64 1.26 3.32
N VAL A 119 13.78 2.42 2.69
CA VAL A 119 14.22 2.57 1.28
C VAL A 119 15.64 2.07 1.05
N GLY A 120 16.53 2.22 2.04
CA GLY A 120 17.92 1.78 1.97
C GLY A 120 18.87 2.86 1.43
N GLU A 121 19.74 2.48 0.51
CA GLU A 121 20.86 3.31 0.04
C GLU A 121 20.49 4.59 -0.70
N ASP A 122 19.26 4.72 -1.20
CA ASP A 122 18.77 5.96 -1.82
C ASP A 122 18.70 7.13 -0.80
N GLY A 123 18.58 6.81 0.49
CA GLY A 123 18.73 7.74 1.60
C GLY A 123 17.59 8.73 1.76
N ALA A 124 17.84 9.77 2.58
CA ALA A 124 16.83 10.68 3.10
C ALA A 124 16.03 11.44 2.02
N SER A 125 16.60 11.70 0.84
CA SER A 125 15.89 12.37 -0.25
C SER A 125 14.79 11.53 -0.90
N HIS A 126 14.80 10.21 -0.66
CA HIS A 126 13.87 9.24 -1.23
C HIS A 126 12.97 8.61 -0.16
N GLN A 127 13.37 8.65 1.11
CA GLN A 127 12.53 8.22 2.22
C GLN A 127 11.29 9.11 2.31
N CYS A 128 10.11 8.50 2.24
CA CYS A 128 8.83 9.20 2.30
C CYS A 128 8.08 8.83 3.58
N LEU A 129 8.03 9.76 4.51
CA LEU A 129 7.45 9.59 5.85
C LEU A 129 6.19 10.45 6.06
N GLU A 130 5.70 11.12 5.02
CA GLU A 130 4.57 12.06 5.02
C GLU A 130 3.49 11.74 3.98
N ASP A 131 3.69 10.74 3.14
CA ASP A 131 2.82 10.40 2.02
C ASP A 131 1.40 10.01 2.44
N ILE A 132 1.26 9.24 3.53
CA ILE A 132 -0.05 8.87 4.05
C ILE A 132 -0.82 10.12 4.49
N ALA A 133 -0.18 11.04 5.21
CA ALA A 133 -0.78 12.29 5.66
C ALA A 133 -1.26 13.14 4.49
N LEU A 134 -0.40 13.32 3.48
CA LEU A 134 -0.70 14.10 2.28
C LEU A 134 -1.88 13.49 1.50
N MET A 135 -1.86 12.18 1.26
CA MET A 135 -2.92 11.51 0.48
C MET A 135 -4.23 11.42 1.26
N ARG A 136 -4.18 11.22 2.58
CA ARG A 136 -5.39 11.26 3.43
C ARG A 136 -6.08 12.63 3.40
N SER A 137 -5.35 13.71 3.26
CA SER A 137 -5.90 15.07 3.20
C SER A 137 -6.71 15.35 1.92
N ILE A 138 -6.51 14.57 0.85
CA ILE A 138 -7.18 14.76 -0.43
C ILE A 138 -8.61 14.16 -0.38
N PRO A 139 -9.67 14.93 -0.63
CA PRO A 139 -11.04 14.39 -0.74
C PRO A 139 -11.13 13.26 -1.78
N ASN A 140 -11.99 12.29 -1.52
CA ASN A 140 -12.24 11.11 -2.38
C ASN A 140 -11.07 10.14 -2.56
N MET A 141 -9.85 10.47 -2.13
CA MET A 141 -8.70 9.58 -2.23
C MET A 141 -8.85 8.39 -1.28
N VAL A 142 -8.77 7.18 -1.82
CA VAL A 142 -8.60 5.94 -1.04
C VAL A 142 -7.10 5.74 -0.80
N VAL A 143 -6.71 5.33 0.42
CA VAL A 143 -5.30 5.11 0.78
C VAL A 143 -5.12 3.68 1.30
N ILE A 144 -4.30 2.91 0.60
CA ILE A 144 -4.03 1.49 0.88
C ILE A 144 -2.53 1.27 1.12
N ASN A 145 -2.17 0.53 2.16
CA ASN A 145 -0.80 0.12 2.47
C ASN A 145 -0.78 -1.38 2.85
N PRO A 146 -0.64 -2.30 1.87
CA PRO A 146 -0.72 -3.74 2.11
C PRO A 146 0.50 -4.26 2.88
N ALA A 147 0.29 -5.29 3.70
CA ALA A 147 1.29 -5.87 4.58
C ALA A 147 2.20 -6.91 3.90
N ASP A 148 1.68 -7.67 2.92
CA ASP A 148 2.36 -8.81 2.30
C ASP A 148 2.03 -8.98 0.80
N ASP A 149 2.55 -10.06 0.17
CA ASP A 149 2.29 -10.39 -1.24
C ASP A 149 0.81 -10.66 -1.51
N ILE A 150 0.18 -11.47 -0.66
CA ILE A 150 -1.21 -11.90 -0.84
C ILE A 150 -2.14 -10.68 -0.80
N GLU A 151 -1.96 -9.83 0.20
CA GLU A 151 -2.74 -8.62 0.36
C GLU A 151 -2.47 -7.59 -0.75
N ALA A 152 -1.21 -7.41 -1.15
CA ALA A 152 -0.84 -6.49 -2.22
C ALA A 152 -1.46 -6.87 -3.57
N MET A 153 -1.46 -8.16 -3.91
CA MET A 153 -2.09 -8.67 -5.12
C MET A 153 -3.60 -8.39 -5.14
N GLN A 154 -4.28 -8.61 -4.01
CA GLN A 154 -5.72 -8.39 -3.90
C GLN A 154 -6.07 -6.89 -3.78
N ALA A 155 -5.22 -6.08 -3.15
CA ALA A 155 -5.37 -4.63 -3.08
C ALA A 155 -5.38 -3.98 -4.48
N VAL A 156 -4.49 -4.43 -5.39
CA VAL A 156 -4.51 -3.97 -6.79
C VAL A 156 -5.82 -4.33 -7.48
N LYS A 157 -6.35 -5.55 -7.25
CA LYS A 157 -7.66 -5.95 -7.79
C LYS A 157 -8.78 -5.07 -7.25
N ALA A 158 -8.81 -4.85 -5.93
CA ALA A 158 -9.80 -3.99 -5.31
C ALA A 158 -9.71 -2.54 -5.81
N ALA A 159 -8.50 -2.05 -6.05
CA ALA A 159 -8.29 -0.73 -6.67
C ALA A 159 -8.84 -0.67 -8.09
N ILE A 160 -8.69 -1.72 -8.92
CA ILE A 160 -9.27 -1.80 -10.26
C ILE A 160 -10.80 -1.74 -10.21
N ASP A 161 -11.41 -2.45 -9.25
CA ASP A 161 -12.86 -2.54 -9.10
C ASP A 161 -13.48 -1.27 -8.49
N HIS A 162 -12.69 -0.46 -7.79
CA HIS A 162 -13.12 0.82 -7.25
C HIS A 162 -13.12 1.91 -8.32
N ASP A 163 -14.26 2.54 -8.57
CA ASP A 163 -14.34 3.70 -9.48
C ASP A 163 -14.01 4.99 -8.73
N GLY A 164 -12.79 5.47 -8.90
CA GLY A 164 -12.26 6.65 -8.23
C GLY A 164 -10.76 6.59 -7.96
N PRO A 165 -10.20 7.63 -7.32
CA PRO A 165 -8.77 7.72 -7.07
C PRO A 165 -8.34 6.81 -5.92
N VAL A 166 -7.24 6.07 -6.14
CA VAL A 166 -6.63 5.21 -5.14
C VAL A 166 -5.13 5.45 -5.08
N TYR A 167 -4.61 5.71 -3.90
CA TYR A 167 -3.18 5.71 -3.59
C TYR A 167 -2.81 4.38 -2.92
N MET A 168 -1.95 3.62 -3.58
CA MET A 168 -1.44 2.34 -3.07
C MET A 168 0.04 2.50 -2.73
N ARG A 169 0.39 2.20 -1.51
CA ARG A 169 1.71 2.36 -0.93
C ARG A 169 2.44 1.03 -0.85
N PHE A 170 3.60 0.92 -1.50
CA PHE A 170 4.37 -0.34 -1.56
C PHE A 170 5.79 -0.16 -1.02
N GLY A 171 6.26 -1.16 -0.25
CA GLY A 171 7.61 -1.20 0.30
C GLY A 171 8.65 -1.75 -0.69
N ARG A 172 9.93 -1.40 -0.43
CA ARG A 172 11.11 -1.95 -1.13
C ARG A 172 11.61 -3.25 -0.49
N LEU A 173 11.54 -3.35 0.83
CA LEU A 173 11.99 -4.54 1.57
C LEU A 173 11.07 -5.73 1.29
N ALA A 174 11.68 -6.92 1.25
CA ALA A 174 10.95 -8.17 1.20
C ALA A 174 10.38 -8.49 2.58
N VAL A 175 9.10 -8.84 2.64
CA VAL A 175 8.34 -9.21 3.83
C VAL A 175 7.86 -10.65 3.74
N GLU A 176 7.61 -11.27 4.89
CA GLU A 176 6.94 -12.57 4.97
C GLU A 176 5.43 -12.37 4.83
N ASP A 177 4.75 -13.40 4.32
CA ASP A 177 3.29 -13.41 4.30
C ASP A 177 2.75 -13.54 5.73
N VAL A 178 1.86 -12.62 6.11
CA VAL A 178 1.14 -12.61 7.37
C VAL A 178 -0.31 -13.06 7.20
N ASN A 179 -0.80 -13.03 5.99
CA ASN A 179 -2.13 -13.51 5.60
C ASN A 179 -2.05 -14.94 5.06
N SER A 180 -3.13 -15.71 5.24
CA SER A 180 -3.26 -17.05 4.69
C SER A 180 -3.71 -17.03 3.21
N GLU A 181 -3.57 -18.16 2.51
CA GLU A 181 -3.94 -18.26 1.09
C GLU A 181 -5.45 -18.04 0.83
N ASP A 182 -6.29 -18.28 1.83
CA ASP A 182 -7.75 -18.05 1.78
C ASP A 182 -8.17 -16.63 2.17
N TYR A 183 -7.19 -15.75 2.46
CA TYR A 183 -7.42 -14.34 2.76
C TYR A 183 -8.24 -13.63 1.66
N LYS A 184 -9.17 -12.79 2.09
CA LYS A 184 -9.98 -11.94 1.21
C LYS A 184 -9.84 -10.49 1.59
N PHE A 185 -9.34 -9.71 0.66
CA PHE A 185 -9.23 -8.27 0.81
C PHE A 185 -10.62 -7.62 0.70
N GLU A 186 -10.97 -6.82 1.68
CA GLU A 186 -12.16 -5.98 1.67
C GLU A 186 -11.76 -4.53 1.93
N LEU A 187 -11.97 -3.66 0.92
CA LEU A 187 -11.59 -2.26 0.99
C LEU A 187 -12.31 -1.55 2.15
N GLY A 188 -11.56 -0.88 3.01
CA GLY A 188 -12.09 -0.18 4.18
C GLY A 188 -12.29 -1.06 5.42
N LYS A 189 -11.90 -2.34 5.38
CA LYS A 189 -11.95 -3.23 6.53
C LYS A 189 -10.56 -3.55 7.07
N GLY A 190 -10.43 -3.59 8.39
CA GLY A 190 -9.24 -4.08 9.08
C GLY A 190 -9.31 -5.59 9.33
N VAL A 191 -8.15 -6.20 9.59
CA VAL A 191 -8.04 -7.65 9.84
C VAL A 191 -7.40 -7.90 11.20
N GLN A 192 -8.09 -8.62 12.08
CA GLN A 192 -7.50 -9.09 13.34
C GLN A 192 -6.67 -10.34 13.05
N LEU A 193 -5.35 -10.25 13.17
CA LEU A 193 -4.40 -11.34 12.91
C LEU A 193 -4.07 -12.15 14.16
N LYS A 194 -4.11 -11.51 15.33
CA LYS A 194 -3.89 -12.17 16.63
C LYS A 194 -4.88 -11.61 17.64
N ASP A 195 -5.45 -12.48 18.47
CA ASP A 195 -6.29 -12.04 19.59
C ASP A 195 -5.43 -11.65 20.81
N GLY A 196 -5.99 -10.83 21.69
CA GLY A 196 -5.36 -10.38 22.92
C GLY A 196 -6.30 -9.52 23.76
N LYS A 197 -6.02 -9.41 25.07
CA LYS A 197 -6.92 -8.77 26.05
C LYS A 197 -6.30 -7.59 26.79
N ASP A 198 -4.97 -7.45 26.81
CA ASP A 198 -4.30 -6.45 27.64
C ASP A 198 -4.01 -5.17 26.86
N ALA A 199 -3.62 -5.28 25.59
CA ALA A 199 -3.38 -4.17 24.68
C ALA A 199 -3.66 -4.57 23.23
N THR A 200 -3.86 -3.57 22.34
CA THR A 200 -3.93 -3.78 20.88
C THR A 200 -2.80 -3.05 20.17
N ILE A 201 -2.10 -3.74 19.27
CA ILE A 201 -1.17 -3.14 18.32
C ILE A 201 -1.91 -3.03 16.97
N ILE A 202 -2.13 -1.81 16.51
CA ILE A 202 -2.71 -1.52 15.19
C ILE A 202 -1.55 -1.14 14.26
N ALA A 203 -1.33 -1.93 13.22
CA ALA A 203 -0.22 -1.73 12.30
C ALA A 203 -0.68 -1.67 10.84
N THR A 204 0.19 -1.19 9.96
CA THR A 204 -0.03 -1.15 8.52
C THR A 204 1.26 -1.44 7.75
N GLY A 205 1.14 -2.04 6.56
CA GLY A 205 2.27 -2.36 5.71
C GLY A 205 3.30 -3.27 6.38
N LEU A 206 4.58 -2.99 6.17
CA LEU A 206 5.71 -3.74 6.74
C LEU A 206 5.62 -3.90 8.26
N MET A 207 5.07 -2.91 8.97
CA MET A 207 5.00 -2.94 10.43
C MET A 207 4.03 -4.00 10.99
N VAL A 208 3.19 -4.60 10.16
CA VAL A 208 2.27 -5.68 10.57
C VAL A 208 3.05 -6.94 10.99
N GLY A 209 4.04 -7.35 10.18
CA GLY A 209 4.91 -8.48 10.54
C GLY A 209 5.68 -8.21 11.84
N MET A 210 6.23 -7.00 11.99
CA MET A 210 6.93 -6.61 13.23
C MET A 210 6.00 -6.54 14.44
N ALA A 211 4.75 -6.14 14.25
CA ALA A 211 3.74 -6.14 15.32
C ALA A 211 3.39 -7.56 15.80
N LEU A 212 3.34 -8.54 14.88
CA LEU A 212 3.15 -9.95 15.23
C LEU A 212 4.33 -10.52 16.01
N GLU A 213 5.56 -10.16 15.63
CA GLU A 213 6.77 -10.54 16.38
C GLU A 213 6.78 -9.91 17.77
N ALA A 214 6.48 -8.60 17.87
CA ALA A 214 6.37 -7.90 19.16
C ALA A 214 5.31 -8.53 20.07
N ALA A 215 4.16 -8.94 19.51
CA ALA A 215 3.11 -9.60 20.28
C ALA A 215 3.54 -10.97 20.84
N LYS A 216 4.41 -11.70 20.13
CA LYS A 216 5.02 -12.95 20.65
C LYS A 216 5.97 -12.67 21.80
N MET A 217 6.81 -11.65 21.68
CA MET A 217 7.73 -11.25 22.77
C MET A 217 6.97 -10.78 24.03
N LEU A 218 5.88 -10.03 23.84
CA LEU A 218 5.01 -9.60 24.94
C LEU A 218 4.33 -10.78 25.65
N GLU A 219 3.98 -11.84 24.91
CA GLU A 219 3.39 -13.06 25.47
C GLU A 219 4.36 -13.78 26.41
N GLU A 220 5.67 -13.77 26.12
CA GLU A 220 6.72 -14.31 26.99
C GLU A 220 6.81 -13.54 28.31
N GLU A 221 6.46 -12.24 28.31
CA GLU A 221 6.36 -11.37 29.49
C GLU A 221 4.98 -11.42 30.17
N GLY A 222 4.09 -12.28 29.71
CA GLY A 222 2.74 -12.46 30.28
C GLY A 222 1.72 -11.42 29.82
N ILE A 223 2.02 -10.63 28.79
CA ILE A 223 1.14 -9.60 28.21
C ILE A 223 0.47 -10.14 26.96
N SER A 224 -0.86 -10.20 26.95
CA SER A 224 -1.68 -10.69 25.84
C SER A 224 -2.02 -9.54 24.88
N ALA A 225 -1.20 -9.34 23.84
CA ALA A 225 -1.39 -8.29 22.86
C ALA A 225 -2.20 -8.79 21.64
N ARG A 226 -3.25 -8.03 21.28
CA ARG A 226 -4.00 -8.17 20.03
C ARG A 226 -3.23 -7.49 18.90
N VAL A 227 -3.26 -8.05 17.68
CA VAL A 227 -2.68 -7.42 16.49
C VAL A 227 -3.76 -7.25 15.42
N ILE A 228 -3.91 -6.01 14.95
CA ILE A 228 -4.82 -5.64 13.88
C ILE A 228 -4.03 -5.01 12.73
N ASN A 229 -4.22 -5.54 11.54
CA ASN A 229 -3.76 -4.95 10.29
C ASN A 229 -4.80 -3.98 9.75
N ILE A 230 -4.44 -2.72 9.58
CA ILE A 230 -5.23 -1.69 8.87
C ILE A 230 -4.57 -1.43 7.51
N HIS A 231 -4.89 -2.25 6.53
CA HIS A 231 -4.39 -2.10 5.17
C HIS A 231 -5.04 -0.95 4.40
N THR A 232 -6.28 -0.57 4.76
CA THR A 232 -6.96 0.61 4.21
C THR A 232 -7.01 1.70 5.26
N ILE A 233 -6.19 2.75 5.08
CA ILE A 233 -6.10 3.86 6.05
C ILE A 233 -7.20 4.90 5.80
N LYS A 234 -7.69 4.98 4.56
CA LYS A 234 -8.83 5.81 4.17
C LYS A 234 -9.65 5.13 3.06
N PRO A 235 -10.95 4.85 3.29
CA PRO A 235 -11.64 4.98 4.58
C PRO A 235 -11.10 4.00 5.62
N ILE A 236 -11.08 4.39 6.90
CA ILE A 236 -10.60 3.51 7.97
C ILE A 236 -11.75 2.68 8.54
N ASP A 237 -11.45 1.50 9.06
CA ASP A 237 -12.43 0.64 9.76
C ASP A 237 -12.62 1.11 11.21
N GLU A 238 -13.55 2.02 11.42
CA GLU A 238 -13.89 2.56 12.74
C GLU A 238 -14.46 1.49 13.68
N GLU A 239 -15.10 0.45 13.13
CA GLU A 239 -15.75 -0.60 13.90
C GLU A 239 -14.72 -1.48 14.63
N ILE A 240 -13.71 -1.99 13.91
CA ILE A 240 -12.66 -2.83 14.49
C ILE A 240 -11.81 -2.05 15.51
N ILE A 241 -11.53 -0.76 15.24
CA ILE A 241 -10.77 0.12 16.12
C ILE A 241 -11.55 0.39 17.40
N THR A 242 -12.83 0.76 17.28
CA THR A 242 -13.70 1.02 18.42
C THR A 242 -13.87 -0.25 19.29
N LYS A 243 -14.01 -1.42 18.66
CA LYS A 243 -14.06 -2.71 19.36
C LYS A 243 -12.78 -2.96 20.14
N ALA A 244 -11.61 -2.78 19.49
CA ALA A 244 -10.32 -2.97 20.13
C ALA A 244 -10.12 -2.05 21.35
N ALA A 245 -10.47 -0.76 21.20
CA ALA A 245 -10.38 0.21 22.30
C ALA A 245 -11.22 -0.16 23.51
N LYS A 246 -12.41 -0.71 23.29
CA LYS A 246 -13.31 -1.14 24.38
C LYS A 246 -12.85 -2.43 25.07
N GLU A 247 -12.24 -3.35 24.33
CA GLU A 247 -11.94 -4.69 24.81
C GLU A 247 -10.54 -4.80 25.45
N THR A 248 -9.55 -4.00 25.00
CA THR A 248 -8.15 -4.10 25.48
C THR A 248 -7.66 -2.91 26.28
N GLY A 249 -8.40 -1.80 26.31
CA GLY A 249 -8.11 -0.64 27.16
C GLY A 249 -6.86 0.20 26.78
N ALA A 250 -6.00 -0.31 25.89
CA ALA A 250 -4.80 0.38 25.40
C ALA A 250 -4.54 0.06 23.93
N ILE A 251 -4.20 1.09 23.13
CA ILE A 251 -3.87 0.95 21.70
C ILE A 251 -2.50 1.57 21.46
N VAL A 252 -1.66 0.83 20.74
CA VAL A 252 -0.38 1.30 20.17
C VAL A 252 -0.49 1.21 18.65
N THR A 253 -0.12 2.28 17.93
CA THR A 253 -0.09 2.27 16.46
C THR A 253 1.34 2.14 15.96
N ALA A 254 1.54 1.38 14.87
CA ALA A 254 2.84 1.12 14.26
C ALA A 254 2.79 1.32 12.74
N GLU A 255 3.61 2.24 12.26
CA GLU A 255 3.70 2.60 10.83
C GLU A 255 5.10 3.12 10.47
N GLU A 256 5.52 2.97 9.21
CA GLU A 256 6.71 3.65 8.68
C GLU A 256 6.33 5.06 8.18
N HIS A 257 6.02 5.96 9.10
CA HIS A 257 5.54 7.30 8.80
C HIS A 257 5.75 8.21 10.01
N TYR A 258 5.70 9.52 9.83
CA TYR A 258 5.65 10.45 10.95
C TYR A 258 4.35 10.25 11.75
N ILE A 259 4.41 10.55 13.04
CA ILE A 259 3.23 10.48 13.94
C ILE A 259 2.11 11.45 13.52
N MET A 260 2.45 12.49 12.74
CA MET A 260 1.49 13.49 12.27
C MET A 260 0.81 13.05 10.98
N GLY A 261 -0.50 12.87 11.04
CA GLY A 261 -1.35 12.65 9.86
C GLY A 261 -1.37 11.23 9.29
N GLY A 262 -0.54 10.30 9.81
CA GLY A 262 -0.49 8.90 9.38
C GLY A 262 -1.61 8.04 9.96
N LEU A 263 -1.33 6.73 10.13
CA LEU A 263 -2.24 5.75 10.73
C LEU A 263 -2.62 6.14 12.16
N GLY A 264 -1.64 6.50 12.99
CA GLY A 264 -1.90 6.87 14.38
C GLY A 264 -2.81 8.08 14.55
N SER A 265 -2.77 9.02 13.58
CA SER A 265 -3.71 10.15 13.55
C SER A 265 -5.09 9.78 13.00
N ALA A 266 -5.22 8.64 12.32
CA ALA A 266 -6.49 8.15 11.79
C ALA A 266 -7.26 7.32 12.83
N VAL A 267 -6.51 6.56 13.67
CA VAL A 267 -6.98 5.76 14.81
C VAL A 267 -7.37 6.68 15.96
#